data_cedc1b97969f9e57d6fd85ab92b0c62d
#
_entry.id   cedc1b97969f9e57d6fd85ab92b0c62d
#
_cell.length_a   1.000
_cell.length_b   1.000
_cell.length_c   1.000
_cell.angle_alpha   90.00
_cell.angle_beta   90.00
_cell.angle_gamma   90.00
#
_symmetry.space_group_name_H-M   'P 1'
#
loop_
_entity.id
_entity.type
_entity.pdbx_description
1 polymer ?
#
loop_
_entity_poly.entity_id
_entity_poly.type
_entity_poly.pdbx_seq_one_letter_code
_entity_poly.pdbx_strand_id
1 'polypeptide(L)'
;MRLTKQQAQTITQTVSRLAGTRSSVYLFGSRLNDQAKGGDIDLFIESDTPLSLIHRAQIKMELESQLSLPVDIVSKARSAIATPFQIIAQSGSVQLEM
;
A
#
# COMPACT_ATOMS: atom_id res chain seq x y z
N MET A 1 7.21 -13.67 0.10
CA MET A 1 6.62 -12.41 0.58
C MET A 1 6.66 -12.40 2.10
N ARG A 2 7.24 -11.34 2.69
CA ARG A 2 7.42 -11.26 4.15
C ARG A 2 6.25 -10.51 4.81
N LEU A 3 5.05 -10.99 4.57
CA LEU A 3 3.83 -10.40 5.10
C LEU A 3 2.93 -11.54 5.58
N THR A 4 2.50 -11.48 6.83
CA THR A 4 1.58 -12.49 7.35
C THR A 4 0.18 -12.27 6.77
N LYS A 5 -0.62 -13.32 6.79
CA LYS A 5 -2.01 -13.24 6.35
C LYS A 5 -2.78 -12.19 7.15
N GLN A 6 -2.54 -12.12 8.47
CA GLN A 6 -3.19 -11.14 9.32
C GLN A 6 -2.76 -9.72 8.98
N GLN A 7 -1.47 -9.49 8.69
CA GLN A 7 -0.98 -8.19 8.27
C GLN A 7 -1.63 -7.78 6.95
N ALA A 8 -1.74 -8.68 5.99
CA ALA A 8 -2.39 -8.40 4.72
C ALA A 8 -3.85 -8.02 4.91
N GLN A 9 -4.57 -8.71 5.80
CA GLN A 9 -5.96 -8.36 6.12
C GLN A 9 -6.08 -6.98 6.75
N THR A 10 -5.20 -6.67 7.69
CA THR A 10 -5.19 -5.34 8.32
C THR A 10 -4.99 -4.25 7.29
N ILE A 11 -4.06 -4.44 6.37
CA ILE A 11 -3.77 -3.46 5.32
C ILE A 11 -4.99 -3.29 4.41
N THR A 12 -5.55 -4.38 3.90
CA THR A 12 -6.67 -4.30 2.96
C THR A 12 -7.91 -3.70 3.61
N GLN A 13 -8.19 -4.04 4.86
CA GLN A 13 -9.33 -3.49 5.59
C GLN A 13 -9.16 -2.00 5.84
N THR A 14 -7.98 -1.56 6.26
CA THR A 14 -7.71 -0.16 6.54
C THR A 14 -7.79 0.68 5.26
N VAL A 15 -7.18 0.20 4.18
CA VAL A 15 -7.22 0.90 2.89
C VAL A 15 -8.65 0.96 2.36
N SER A 16 -9.40 -0.13 2.43
CA SER A 16 -10.79 -0.15 1.99
C SER A 16 -11.65 0.85 2.76
N ARG A 17 -11.44 0.95 4.07
CA ARG A 17 -12.20 1.85 4.93
C ARG A 17 -11.87 3.32 4.68
N LEU A 18 -10.59 3.66 4.46
CA LEU A 18 -10.14 5.04 4.35
C LEU A 18 -10.05 5.54 2.91
N ALA A 19 -9.75 4.67 1.96
CA ALA A 19 -9.61 5.05 0.54
C ALA A 19 -10.80 4.63 -0.31
N GLY A 20 -11.74 3.88 0.25
CA GLY A 20 -12.93 3.41 -0.44
C GLY A 20 -12.87 1.93 -0.82
N THR A 21 -14.04 1.31 -0.91
CA THR A 21 -14.15 -0.14 -1.17
C THR A 21 -13.69 -0.53 -2.59
N ARG A 22 -13.61 0.44 -3.50
CA ARG A 22 -13.13 0.20 -4.86
C ARG A 22 -11.64 0.44 -5.03
N SER A 23 -10.94 0.78 -3.96
CA SER A 23 -9.49 0.93 -3.99
C SER A 23 -8.81 -0.42 -4.08
N SER A 24 -7.61 -0.42 -4.65
CA SER A 24 -6.73 -1.60 -4.71
C SER A 24 -5.42 -1.25 -4.03
N VAL A 25 -4.85 -2.22 -3.32
CA VAL A 25 -3.57 -2.04 -2.64
C VAL A 25 -2.60 -3.13 -3.06
N TYR A 26 -1.37 -2.73 -3.33
CA TYR A 26 -0.31 -3.61 -3.80
C TYR A 26 0.90 -3.48 -2.90
N LEU A 27 1.54 -4.59 -2.62
CA LEU A 27 2.81 -4.63 -1.90
C LEU A 27 3.95 -4.61 -2.91
N PHE A 28 4.93 -3.75 -2.69
CA PHE A 28 6.15 -3.72 -3.49
C PHE A 28 7.38 -3.55 -2.60
N GLY A 29 8.56 -3.51 -3.19
CA GLY A 29 9.79 -3.26 -2.45
C GLY A 29 10.32 -4.49 -1.72
N SER A 30 11.03 -4.25 -0.61
CA SER A 30 11.80 -5.29 0.07
C SER A 30 10.95 -6.41 0.66
N ARG A 31 9.68 -6.15 0.96
CA ARG A 31 8.79 -7.19 1.51
C ARG A 31 8.43 -8.29 0.52
N LEU A 32 8.67 -8.07 -0.77
CA LEU A 32 8.49 -9.11 -1.78
C LEU A 32 9.64 -10.11 -1.78
N ASN A 33 10.81 -9.73 -1.26
CA ASN A 33 11.99 -10.59 -1.20
C ASN A 33 12.13 -11.15 0.22
N ASP A 34 11.87 -12.45 0.38
CA ASP A 34 11.91 -13.10 1.68
C ASP A 34 13.31 -13.09 2.30
N GLN A 35 14.35 -12.90 1.49
CA GLN A 35 15.73 -12.88 1.97
C GLN A 35 16.23 -11.47 2.28
N ALA A 36 15.50 -10.43 1.85
CA ALA A 36 15.90 -9.07 2.12
C ALA A 36 15.73 -8.74 3.61
N LYS A 37 16.65 -7.96 4.15
CA LYS A 37 16.54 -7.44 5.51
C LYS A 37 15.97 -6.04 5.44
N GLY A 38 15.06 -5.72 6.33
CA GLY A 38 14.42 -4.42 6.39
C GLY A 38 13.06 -4.52 7.02
N GLY A 39 12.58 -3.43 7.58
CA GLY A 39 11.33 -3.39 8.31
C GLY A 39 10.20 -2.68 7.59
N ASP A 40 10.50 -1.90 6.57
CA ASP A 40 9.52 -1.04 5.95
C ASP A 40 8.53 -1.83 5.08
N ILE A 41 7.29 -1.38 5.11
CA ILE A 41 6.24 -1.91 4.23
C ILE A 41 5.97 -0.83 3.17
N ASP A 42 6.13 -1.21 1.90
CA ASP A 42 5.91 -0.30 0.77
C ASP A 42 4.60 -0.67 0.08
N LEU A 43 3.66 0.26 0.06
CA LEU A 43 2.33 0.05 -0.50
C LEU A 43 2.07 1.01 -1.66
N PHE A 44 1.48 0.47 -2.72
CA PHE A 44 0.92 1.23 -3.83
C PHE A 44 -0.59 1.13 -3.75
N ILE A 45 -1.27 2.27 -3.65
CA ILE A 45 -2.72 2.32 -3.54
C ILE A 45 -3.29 2.97 -4.79
N GLU A 46 -4.21 2.28 -5.44
CA GLU A 46 -4.95 2.79 -6.60
C GLU A 46 -6.40 2.98 -6.21
N SER A 47 -6.95 4.16 -6.48
CA SER A 47 -8.30 4.53 -6.09
C SER A 47 -9.01 5.24 -7.23
N ASP A 48 -10.35 5.33 -7.16
CA ASP A 48 -11.15 5.99 -8.20
C ASP A 48 -10.85 7.47 -8.27
N THR A 49 -10.63 8.11 -7.12
CA THR A 49 -10.27 9.52 -7.03
C THR A 49 -8.92 9.65 -6.36
N PRO A 50 -8.16 10.72 -6.66
CA PRO A 50 -6.86 10.91 -6.00
C PRO A 50 -7.04 11.02 -4.48
N LEU A 51 -6.15 10.37 -3.73
CA LEU A 51 -6.11 10.53 -2.29
C LEU A 51 -5.46 11.86 -1.94
N SER A 52 -6.08 12.60 -1.04
CA SER A 52 -5.49 13.83 -0.52
C SER A 52 -4.27 13.48 0.34
N LEU A 53 -3.42 14.47 0.57
CA LEU A 53 -2.28 14.30 1.46
C LEU A 53 -2.73 13.89 2.86
N ILE A 54 -3.83 14.46 3.33
CA ILE A 54 -4.40 14.13 4.64
C ILE A 54 -4.86 12.69 4.68
N HIS A 55 -5.56 12.21 3.66
CA HIS A 55 -6.01 10.81 3.59
C HIS A 55 -4.83 9.85 3.59
N ARG A 56 -3.79 10.15 2.81
CA ARG A 56 -2.58 9.29 2.80
C ARG A 56 -1.91 9.27 4.17
N ALA A 57 -1.84 10.41 4.83
CA ALA A 57 -1.26 10.50 6.17
C ALA A 57 -2.07 9.69 7.18
N GLN A 58 -3.40 9.73 7.09
CA GLN A 58 -4.27 8.94 7.97
C GLN A 58 -4.07 7.44 7.77
N ILE A 59 -3.99 6.99 6.52
CA ILE A 59 -3.75 5.58 6.21
C ILE A 59 -2.40 5.15 6.77
N LYS A 60 -1.37 5.94 6.51
CA LYS A 60 -0.01 5.66 6.98
C LYS A 60 0.03 5.54 8.50
N MET A 61 -0.51 6.53 9.20
CA MET A 61 -0.48 6.56 10.67
C MET A 61 -1.24 5.39 11.26
N GLU A 62 -2.40 5.07 10.73
CA GLU A 62 -3.19 3.96 11.25
C GLU A 62 -2.51 2.62 11.01
N LEU A 63 -1.96 2.41 9.83
CA LEU A 63 -1.24 1.18 9.52
C LEU A 63 0.02 1.04 10.37
N GLU A 64 0.78 2.11 10.54
CA GLU A 64 1.97 2.06 11.40
C GLU A 64 1.60 1.74 12.84
N SER A 65 0.48 2.29 13.32
CA SER A 65 0.00 2.00 14.66
C SER A 65 -0.40 0.53 14.83
N GLN A 66 -1.11 -0.02 13.84
CA GLN A 66 -1.59 -1.40 13.94
C GLN A 66 -0.51 -2.43 13.67
N LEU A 67 0.42 -2.14 12.77
CA LEU A 67 1.44 -3.10 12.36
C LEU A 67 2.75 -2.95 13.12
N SER A 68 2.95 -1.83 13.81
CA SER A 68 4.19 -1.50 14.52
C SER A 68 5.42 -1.51 13.60
N LEU A 69 5.23 -1.12 12.35
CA LEU A 69 6.28 -1.06 11.33
C LEU A 69 6.11 0.22 10.52
N PRO A 70 7.21 0.79 10.02
CA PRO A 70 7.11 1.92 9.10
C PRO A 70 6.38 1.51 7.81
N VAL A 71 5.54 2.39 7.30
CA VAL A 71 4.77 2.16 6.08
C VAL A 71 4.97 3.34 5.15
N ASP A 72 5.38 3.06 3.93
CA ASP A 72 5.49 4.06 2.87
C ASP A 72 4.37 3.85 1.86
N ILE A 73 3.73 4.92 1.45
CA ILE A 73 2.57 4.86 0.57
C ILE A 73 2.81 5.68 -0.69
N VAL A 74 2.63 5.03 -1.84
CA VAL A 74 2.52 5.66 -3.14
C VAL A 74 1.07 5.49 -3.58
N SER A 75 0.43 6.55 -4.05
CA SER A 75 -0.97 6.48 -4.46
C SER A 75 -1.17 7.08 -5.85
N LYS A 76 -2.21 6.60 -6.52
CA LYS A 76 -2.56 7.03 -7.88
C LYS A 76 -4.07 6.86 -8.08
N ALA A 77 -4.70 7.81 -8.77
CA ALA A 77 -6.05 7.60 -9.28
C ALA A 77 -5.99 6.69 -10.51
N ARG A 78 -7.01 5.83 -10.67
CA ARG A 78 -7.04 4.87 -11.79
C ARG A 78 -6.95 5.54 -13.14
N SER A 79 -7.59 6.68 -13.30
CA SER A 79 -7.63 7.41 -14.56
C SER A 79 -6.40 8.26 -14.81
N ALA A 80 -5.52 8.43 -13.83
CA ALA A 80 -4.34 9.27 -13.97
C ALA A 80 -3.22 8.53 -14.69
N ILE A 81 -2.37 9.28 -15.38
CA ILE A 81 -1.18 8.75 -16.01
C ILE A 81 -0.14 8.51 -14.92
N ALA A 82 0.44 7.31 -14.89
CA ALA A 82 1.43 6.95 -13.89
C ALA A 82 2.74 7.72 -14.12
N THR A 83 3.33 8.21 -13.02
CA THR A 83 4.68 8.77 -13.05
C THR A 83 5.69 7.64 -13.24
N PRO A 84 6.95 7.94 -13.66
CA PRO A 84 7.99 6.90 -13.76
C PRO A 84 8.16 6.11 -12.47
N PHE A 85 8.12 6.77 -11.31
CA PHE A 85 8.23 6.07 -10.03
C PHE A 85 7.05 5.14 -9.79
N GLN A 86 5.83 5.59 -10.13
CA GLN A 86 4.63 4.76 -9.98
C GLN A 86 4.67 3.54 -10.89
N ILE A 87 5.20 3.69 -12.11
CA ILE A 87 5.37 2.55 -13.01
C ILE A 87 6.32 1.53 -12.42
N ILE A 88 7.44 1.96 -11.86
CA ILE A 88 8.41 1.08 -11.22
C ILE A 88 7.78 0.38 -10.02
N ALA A 89 7.09 1.12 -9.17
CA ALA A 89 6.43 0.55 -7.99
C ALA A 89 5.38 -0.49 -8.38
N GLN A 90 4.63 -0.22 -9.44
CA GLN A 90 3.55 -1.10 -9.87
C GLN A 90 4.06 -2.37 -10.55
N SER A 91 5.14 -2.28 -11.33
CA SER A 91 5.58 -3.39 -12.19
C SER A 91 6.03 -4.62 -11.43
N GLY A 92 6.57 -4.47 -10.22
CA GLY A 92 7.01 -5.60 -9.40
C GLY A 92 6.10 -5.88 -8.23
N SER A 93 4.91 -5.32 -8.20
CA SER A 93 4.03 -5.39 -7.05
C SER A 93 3.13 -6.63 -7.07
N VAL A 94 2.65 -6.99 -5.88
CA VAL A 94 1.67 -8.06 -5.69
C VAL A 94 0.41 -7.46 -5.08
N GLN A 95 -0.73 -7.68 -5.71
CA GLN A 95 -1.99 -7.17 -5.18
C GLN A 95 -2.37 -7.90 -3.91
N LEU A 96 -2.74 -7.14 -2.87
CA LEU A 96 -3.25 -7.71 -1.64
C LEU A 96 -4.77 -7.79 -1.73
N GLU A 97 -5.33 -8.92 -1.32
CA GLU A 97 -6.77 -9.18 -1.37
C GLU A 97 -7.28 -9.56 0.02
N MET A 98 -8.53 -9.19 0.25
CA MET A 98 -9.21 -9.60 1.47
C MET A 98 -9.64 -11.05 1.44
#